data_2741bc374a215c7112f88123e6f826de
#
_entry.id   2741bc374a215c7112f88123e6f826de
#
_cell.length_a   1.000
_cell.length_b   1.000
_cell.length_c   1.000
_cell.angle_alpha   90.00
_cell.angle_beta   90.00
_cell.angle_gamma   90.00
#
_symmetry.space_group_name_H-M   'P 1'
#
loop_
_entity.id
_entity.type
_entity.pdbx_description
1 polymer ?
#
loop_
_entity_poly.entity_id
_entity_poly.type
_entity_poly.pdbx_seq_one_letter_code
_entity_poly.pdbx_strand_id
1 'polypeptide(L)'
;MADYKLWNALKDAKKYRWVELSHALNNESPYWSGIPEGSVELAKTVWDWGKPELECLIQTFKFPGQFGTHIDFPGHFIKGKALSEKYDVNDLIFPLVVI
;
A
#
# COMPACT_ATOMS: atom_id res chain seq x y z
N MET A 1 -16.77 -28.08 -19.61
CA MET A 1 -15.50 -27.34 -19.53
C MET A 1 -15.72 -26.10 -18.68
N ALA A 2 -14.84 -25.83 -17.75
CA ALA A 2 -14.96 -24.65 -16.90
C ALA A 2 -14.77 -23.37 -17.73
N ASP A 3 -15.61 -22.37 -17.45
CA ASP A 3 -15.54 -21.06 -18.08
C ASP A 3 -14.80 -20.10 -17.16
N TYR A 4 -13.60 -19.70 -17.54
CA TYR A 4 -12.75 -18.81 -16.80
C TYR A 4 -12.87 -17.34 -17.26
N LYS A 5 -14.10 -16.86 -17.44
CA LYS A 5 -14.39 -15.51 -17.96
C LYS A 5 -13.61 -14.41 -17.24
N LEU A 6 -13.66 -14.42 -15.91
CA LEU A 6 -12.95 -13.41 -15.11
C LEU A 6 -11.44 -13.49 -15.29
N TRP A 7 -10.88 -14.71 -15.31
CA TRP A 7 -9.45 -14.91 -15.56
C TRP A 7 -9.05 -14.46 -16.96
N ASN A 8 -9.88 -14.75 -17.95
CA ASN A 8 -9.65 -14.32 -19.34
C ASN A 8 -9.69 -12.78 -19.45
N ALA A 9 -10.66 -12.14 -18.79
CA ALA A 9 -10.73 -10.67 -18.73
C ALA A 9 -9.48 -10.07 -18.10
N LEU A 10 -8.98 -10.68 -17.02
CA LEU A 10 -7.73 -10.25 -16.36
C LEU A 10 -6.52 -10.41 -17.28
N LYS A 11 -6.43 -11.52 -18.00
CA LYS A 11 -5.36 -11.74 -19.01
C LYS A 11 -5.41 -10.68 -20.11
N ASP A 12 -6.59 -10.31 -20.55
CA ASP A 12 -6.77 -9.26 -21.55
C ASP A 12 -6.36 -7.89 -20.97
N ALA A 13 -6.77 -7.58 -19.76
CA ALA A 13 -6.34 -6.35 -19.07
C ALA A 13 -4.81 -6.24 -18.97
N LYS A 14 -4.12 -7.36 -18.73
CA LYS A 14 -2.64 -7.39 -18.65
C LYS A 14 -1.94 -7.10 -19.99
N LYS A 15 -2.62 -7.15 -21.09
CA LYS A 15 -2.06 -6.79 -22.41
C LYS A 15 -1.93 -5.28 -22.59
N TYR A 16 -2.66 -4.47 -21.81
CA TYR A 16 -2.52 -3.03 -21.81
C TYR A 16 -1.24 -2.60 -21.11
N ARG A 17 -0.81 -1.36 -21.37
CA ARG A 17 0.33 -0.81 -20.69
C ARG A 17 -0.02 -0.50 -19.23
N TRP A 18 0.70 -1.13 -18.32
CA TRP A 18 0.60 -0.86 -16.89
C TRP A 18 1.76 0.04 -16.46
N VAL A 19 1.46 1.03 -15.65
CA VAL A 19 2.46 2.00 -15.18
C VAL A 19 2.35 2.09 -13.66
N GLU A 20 3.48 1.87 -12.99
CA GLU A 20 3.61 2.11 -11.55
C GLU A 20 3.72 3.61 -11.30
N LEU A 21 2.76 4.21 -10.60
CA LEU A 21 2.76 5.62 -10.25
C LEU A 21 3.15 5.88 -8.80
N SER A 22 3.23 4.82 -7.99
CA SER A 22 3.66 4.94 -6.60
C SER A 22 5.18 5.04 -6.50
N HIS A 23 5.66 5.93 -5.65
CA HIS A 23 7.07 5.95 -5.29
C HIS A 23 7.41 4.76 -4.41
N ALA A 24 8.61 4.22 -4.57
CA ALA A 24 9.12 3.20 -3.66
C ALA A 24 9.22 3.77 -2.24
N LEU A 25 8.78 2.98 -1.25
CA LEU A 25 8.88 3.37 0.15
C LEU A 25 10.12 2.75 0.78
N ASN A 26 10.93 3.58 1.44
CA ASN A 26 12.09 3.15 2.21
C ASN A 26 12.32 4.14 3.36
N ASN A 27 13.30 3.85 4.23
CA ASN A 27 13.58 4.67 5.40
C ASN A 27 14.09 6.08 5.07
N GLU A 28 14.51 6.32 3.84
CA GLU A 28 15.01 7.59 3.35
C GLU A 28 13.96 8.38 2.56
N SER A 29 12.77 7.82 2.37
CA SER A 29 11.68 8.49 1.67
C SER A 29 11.30 9.77 2.40
N PRO A 30 11.20 10.92 1.70
CA PRO A 30 10.82 12.17 2.32
C PRO A 30 9.36 12.14 2.77
N TYR A 31 9.06 12.84 3.84
CA TYR A 31 7.70 13.00 4.35
C TYR A 31 7.54 14.38 4.99
N TRP A 32 6.28 14.77 5.19
CA TRP A 32 5.96 16.05 5.78
C TRP A 32 6.56 16.21 7.18
N SER A 33 7.18 17.35 7.44
CA SER A 33 7.88 17.66 8.70
C SER A 33 6.98 17.71 9.93
N GLY A 34 5.66 17.77 9.76
CA GLY A 34 4.69 17.68 10.86
C GLY A 34 4.50 16.27 11.43
N ILE A 35 4.98 15.25 10.71
CA ILE A 35 4.98 13.88 11.24
C ILE A 35 6.11 13.75 12.26
N PRO A 36 5.81 13.28 13.50
CA PRO A 36 6.82 13.16 14.53
C PRO A 36 8.00 12.29 14.12
N GLU A 37 9.20 12.68 14.55
CA GLU A 37 10.41 11.88 14.39
C GLU A 37 10.20 10.47 14.96
N GLY A 38 10.75 9.45 14.30
CA GLY A 38 10.61 8.05 14.72
C GLY A 38 9.30 7.39 14.31
N SER A 39 8.44 8.07 13.52
CA SER A 39 7.19 7.50 13.03
C SER A 39 7.38 6.53 11.88
N VAL A 40 8.54 6.52 11.22
CA VAL A 40 8.83 5.69 10.06
C VAL A 40 9.98 4.75 10.37
N GLU A 41 9.72 3.45 10.29
CA GLU A 41 10.73 2.40 10.39
C GLU A 41 10.30 1.25 9.49
N LEU A 42 10.92 1.14 8.32
CA LEU A 42 10.56 0.15 7.32
C LEU A 42 11.59 -0.99 7.29
N ALA A 43 11.09 -2.18 7.00
CA ALA A 43 11.90 -3.37 6.80
C ALA A 43 12.82 -3.72 7.99
N LYS A 44 12.35 -3.49 9.21
CA LYS A 44 13.06 -3.93 10.41
C LYS A 44 12.97 -5.44 10.53
N THR A 45 14.11 -6.09 10.48
CA THR A 45 14.19 -7.55 10.63
C THR A 45 13.90 -7.93 12.08
N VAL A 46 12.89 -8.76 12.30
CA VAL A 46 12.51 -9.32 13.61
C VAL A 46 12.76 -10.82 13.70
N TRP A 47 12.95 -11.47 12.57
CA TRP A 47 13.34 -12.88 12.47
C TRP A 47 14.28 -13.05 11.28
N ASP A 48 15.41 -13.68 11.52
CA ASP A 48 16.44 -13.83 10.50
C ASP A 48 16.63 -15.31 10.14
N TRP A 49 17.10 -15.55 8.94
CA TRP A 49 17.36 -16.87 8.35
C TRP A 49 18.15 -17.84 9.24
N GLY A 50 18.98 -17.33 10.14
CA GLY A 50 19.82 -18.13 11.03
C GLY A 50 19.08 -18.80 12.21
N LYS A 51 17.77 -18.65 12.31
CA LYS A 51 16.99 -19.25 13.41
C LYS A 51 16.66 -20.70 13.13
N PRO A 52 16.98 -21.65 14.05
CA PRO A 52 16.84 -23.09 13.77
C PRO A 52 15.39 -23.56 13.63
N GLU A 53 14.43 -22.87 14.22
CA GLU A 53 13.01 -23.30 14.23
C GLU A 53 12.27 -22.94 12.95
N LEU A 54 12.76 -21.93 12.20
CA LEU A 54 12.08 -21.44 11.01
C LEU A 54 13.08 -20.74 10.08
N GLU A 55 13.31 -21.33 8.93
CA GLU A 55 14.21 -20.77 7.90
C GLU A 55 13.46 -19.75 7.04
N CYS A 56 13.26 -18.56 7.57
CA CYS A 56 12.62 -17.46 6.86
C CYS A 56 13.11 -16.11 7.37
N LEU A 57 12.76 -15.07 6.62
CA LEU A 57 12.96 -13.68 7.00
C LEU A 57 11.60 -13.06 7.35
N ILE A 58 11.48 -12.46 8.53
CA ILE A 58 10.29 -11.69 8.91
C ILE A 58 10.72 -10.26 9.21
N GLN A 59 10.03 -9.33 8.58
CA GLN A 59 10.26 -7.90 8.76
C GLN A 59 8.99 -7.20 9.22
N THR A 60 9.15 -6.12 9.98
CA THR A 60 8.06 -5.23 10.37
C THR A 60 8.15 -3.90 9.64
N PHE A 61 7.00 -3.27 9.47
CA PHE A 61 6.85 -1.97 8.81
C PHE A 61 6.00 -1.07 9.69
N LYS A 62 6.52 0.12 9.99
CA LYS A 62 5.85 1.14 10.78
C LYS A 62 5.90 2.45 10.02
N PHE A 63 4.76 3.01 9.68
CA PHE A 63 4.65 4.31 9.03
C PHE A 63 3.25 4.88 9.19
N PRO A 64 3.10 6.21 9.16
CA PRO A 64 1.78 6.86 9.17
C PRO A 64 1.09 6.71 7.82
N GLY A 65 -0.23 6.80 7.79
CA GLY A 65 -1.01 6.69 6.55
C GLY A 65 -0.68 7.74 5.51
N GLN A 66 -0.18 8.91 5.93
CA GLN A 66 0.22 10.02 5.07
C GLN A 66 1.70 9.99 4.70
N PHE A 67 2.24 8.81 4.51
CA PHE A 67 3.63 8.59 4.14
C PHE A 67 3.73 8.06 2.70
N GLY A 68 4.58 8.69 1.88
CA GLY A 68 4.77 8.29 0.49
C GLY A 68 3.53 8.53 -0.38
N THR A 69 3.39 7.74 -1.43
CA THR A 69 2.19 7.77 -2.29
C THR A 69 1.03 7.13 -1.53
N HIS A 70 -0.02 7.90 -1.30
CA HIS A 70 -1.15 7.45 -0.47
C HIS A 70 -2.47 8.05 -0.94
N ILE A 71 -3.56 7.60 -0.36
CA ILE A 71 -4.89 8.16 -0.51
C ILE A 71 -5.34 8.75 0.83
N ASP A 72 -6.02 9.89 0.79
CA ASP A 72 -6.67 10.48 1.95
C ASP A 72 -8.15 10.11 1.96
N PHE A 73 -8.60 9.51 3.06
CA PHE A 73 -10.02 9.24 3.28
C PHE A 73 -10.68 10.45 3.95
N PRO A 74 -12.01 10.63 3.80
CA PRO A 74 -12.69 11.82 4.33
C PRO A 74 -12.40 12.11 5.81
N GLY A 75 -12.26 11.07 6.64
CA GLY A 75 -11.95 11.22 8.06
C GLY A 75 -10.59 11.83 8.37
N HIS A 76 -9.68 11.94 7.38
CA HIS A 76 -8.40 12.59 7.58
C HIS A 76 -8.55 14.09 7.93
N PHE A 77 -9.46 14.78 7.26
CA PHE A 77 -9.70 16.21 7.50
C PHE A 77 -11.04 16.52 8.17
N ILE A 78 -12.00 15.61 8.13
CA ILE A 78 -13.37 15.86 8.64
C ILE A 78 -13.64 14.91 9.80
N LYS A 79 -13.71 15.45 11.00
CA LYS A 79 -14.00 14.69 12.21
C LYS A 79 -15.30 13.88 12.07
N GLY A 80 -15.24 12.60 12.39
CA GLY A 80 -16.39 11.70 12.36
C GLY A 80 -16.72 11.11 10.99
N LYS A 81 -15.99 11.48 9.94
CA LYS A 81 -16.14 10.86 8.62
C LYS A 81 -15.32 9.56 8.51
N ALA A 82 -15.63 8.79 7.48
CA ALA A 82 -15.06 7.45 7.28
C ALA A 82 -13.54 7.46 7.05
N LEU A 83 -12.88 6.47 7.61
CA LEU A 83 -11.47 6.14 7.37
C LEU A 83 -11.37 4.86 6.54
N SER A 84 -10.16 4.38 6.32
CA SER A 84 -9.86 3.28 5.38
C SER A 84 -10.67 2.00 5.63
N GLU A 85 -10.98 1.68 6.89
CA GLU A 85 -11.71 0.46 7.26
C GLU A 85 -13.16 0.42 6.77
N LYS A 86 -13.68 1.54 6.27
CA LYS A 86 -15.05 1.64 5.73
C LYS A 86 -15.11 1.47 4.20
N TYR A 87 -13.99 1.26 3.56
CA TYR A 87 -13.90 1.13 2.10
C TYR A 87 -13.46 -0.26 1.72
N ASP A 88 -14.00 -0.78 0.62
CA ASP A 88 -13.57 -2.05 0.04
C ASP A 88 -12.78 -1.83 -1.26
N VAL A 89 -12.30 -2.92 -1.85
CA VAL A 89 -11.48 -2.85 -3.06
C VAL A 89 -12.21 -2.20 -4.24
N ASN A 90 -13.52 -2.35 -4.34
CA ASN A 90 -14.29 -1.76 -5.44
C ASN A 90 -14.35 -0.23 -5.34
N ASP A 91 -14.36 0.30 -4.12
CA ASP A 91 -14.34 1.74 -3.88
C ASP A 91 -13.03 2.40 -4.31
N LEU A 92 -11.97 1.60 -4.47
CA LEU A 92 -10.61 2.07 -4.77
C LEU A 92 -10.21 1.87 -6.24
N ILE A 93 -11.17 1.50 -7.10
CA ILE A 93 -10.97 1.39 -8.54
C ILE A 93 -11.75 2.50 -9.22
N PHE A 94 -11.06 3.50 -9.75
CA PHE A 94 -11.67 4.68 -10.34
C PHE A 94 -10.81 5.27 -11.46
N PRO A 95 -11.40 6.10 -12.35
CA PRO A 95 -10.62 6.80 -13.36
C PRO A 95 -9.69 7.83 -12.71
N LEU A 96 -8.50 7.98 -13.28
CA LEU A 96 -7.50 8.93 -12.83
C LEU A 96 -7.65 10.27 -13.57
N VAL A 97 -7.66 11.35 -12.82
CA VAL A 97 -7.51 12.71 -13.33
C VAL A 97 -6.31 13.34 -12.62
N VAL A 98 -5.39 13.88 -13.41
CA VAL A 98 -4.21 14.56 -12.88
C VAL A 98 -4.47 16.06 -12.89
N ILE A 99 -4.26 16.72 -11.76
CA ILE A 99 -4.42 18.18 -11.58
C ILE A 99 -3.12 18.84 -11.15
#